data_0af6373a27fa5105c61eadf58d723caf
#
_entry.id   0af6373a27fa5105c61eadf58d723caf
#
_cell.length_a   1.000
_cell.length_b   1.000
_cell.length_c   1.000
_cell.angle_alpha   90.00
_cell.angle_beta   90.00
_cell.angle_gamma   90.00
#
_symmetry.space_group_name_H-M   'P 1'
#
loop_
_entity.id
_entity.type
_entity.pdbx_description
1 polymer ?
#
loop_
_entity_poly.entity_id
_entity_poly.type
_entity_poly.pdbx_seq_one_letter_code
_entity_poly.pdbx_strand_id
1 'polypeptide(L)'
;MEVSADKRSPSYAPRNLLNADELKRGITQRSQQRRDEQAVQGWLLNHFYRHLAGNFEPARRIQSLDDACTALGSDSVPAWVSGYFERAAKAQSEDPAKALAPLVWIDPQDPQLLHQEAQLVEFLTSRKGTALEGKLDRITCPQALALWEREHAQMAARVDQGWRQSSAQALTVTLTCAEHTWVELRPQSPLLRAEMAFESYVMRHCLGQFADRRALTGGYGERYAEAVEQQGMRVFSLRDAQGQPHITISLIIQDDGALTVEQVKGKQNRPPVERYFHDLLRFLNTLGTDQQTPADCIAIGIVRTEAGWLRIEEVSDPQTQTRLVARYPQLFRRLEAPSAMVEWLVAARQSDLLLEVAPQAPTVKYATRHIFKKTPLPPRQAEDPQYRTEGVPWSDMSPSLAEEISTWQNRSR
;
A
#
# COMPACT_ATOMS: atom_id res chain seq x y z
N MET A 1 -34.52 -16.99 22.45
CA MET A 1 -33.08 -16.82 22.22
C MET A 1 -32.80 -15.32 22.20
N GLU A 2 -32.31 -14.80 23.31
CA GLU A 2 -32.02 -13.39 23.51
C GLU A 2 -30.90 -12.95 22.62
N VAL A 3 -31.16 -11.96 21.77
CA VAL A 3 -30.17 -11.23 21.02
C VAL A 3 -29.44 -10.34 22.01
N SER A 4 -28.23 -10.75 22.36
CA SER A 4 -27.33 -9.97 23.23
C SER A 4 -27.08 -8.60 22.62
N ALA A 5 -27.56 -7.58 23.31
CA ALA A 5 -27.38 -6.19 23.02
C ALA A 5 -25.90 -5.77 23.13
N ASP A 6 -25.51 -4.96 22.18
CA ASP A 6 -24.63 -3.79 22.34
C ASP A 6 -23.22 -4.03 22.93
N LYS A 7 -22.31 -4.60 22.15
CA LYS A 7 -20.91 -4.27 22.31
C LYS A 7 -20.68 -2.95 21.59
N ARG A 8 -20.81 -1.84 22.35
CA ARG A 8 -20.28 -0.53 21.92
C ARG A 8 -18.84 -0.74 21.47
N SER A 9 -18.56 -0.33 20.25
CA SER A 9 -17.18 -0.32 19.71
C SER A 9 -16.26 0.28 20.76
N PRO A 10 -15.11 -0.34 21.09
CA PRO A 10 -14.21 0.21 22.08
C PRO A 10 -13.87 1.65 21.71
N SER A 11 -14.08 2.57 22.65
CA SER A 11 -13.65 3.96 22.48
C SER A 11 -12.17 3.97 22.14
N TYR A 12 -11.76 4.84 21.20
CA TYR A 12 -10.35 4.98 20.84
C TYR A 12 -9.51 5.15 22.11
N ALA A 13 -8.54 4.27 22.30
CA ALA A 13 -7.60 4.41 23.39
C ALA A 13 -6.80 5.70 23.21
N PRO A 14 -6.65 6.56 24.23
CA PRO A 14 -5.86 7.78 24.09
C PRO A 14 -4.39 7.42 23.87
N ARG A 15 -3.86 7.83 22.72
CA ARG A 15 -2.44 7.71 22.36
C ARG A 15 -1.92 9.06 21.87
N ASN A 16 -0.65 9.34 22.13
CA ASN A 16 0.05 10.46 21.51
C ASN A 16 0.80 9.96 20.27
N LEU A 17 0.54 10.54 19.12
CA LEU A 17 1.14 10.11 17.88
C LEU A 17 2.30 11.02 17.50
N LEU A 18 3.51 10.44 17.40
CA LEU A 18 4.75 11.16 17.15
C LEU A 18 4.78 11.81 15.75
N ASN A 19 4.31 11.08 14.74
CA ASN A 19 4.35 11.49 13.33
C ASN A 19 2.96 11.82 12.74
N ALA A 20 2.11 12.46 13.53
CA ALA A 20 0.72 12.79 13.15
C ALA A 20 0.60 13.50 11.80
N ASP A 21 1.44 14.50 11.55
CA ASP A 21 1.39 15.32 10.34
C ASP A 21 1.90 14.56 9.11
N GLU A 22 2.87 13.68 9.29
CA GLU A 22 3.37 12.81 8.24
C GLU A 22 2.28 11.83 7.77
N LEU A 23 1.58 11.19 8.71
CA LEU A 23 0.47 10.29 8.39
C LEU A 23 -0.66 11.00 7.65
N LYS A 24 -1.07 12.20 8.09
CA LYS A 24 -2.09 12.99 7.40
C LYS A 24 -1.65 13.37 6.00
N ARG A 25 -0.39 13.80 5.83
CA ARG A 25 0.17 14.10 4.51
C ARG A 25 0.17 12.87 3.62
N GLY A 26 0.58 11.71 4.13
CA GLY A 26 0.58 10.44 3.39
C GLY A 26 -0.83 10.04 2.92
N ILE A 27 -1.84 10.09 3.80
CA ILE A 27 -3.24 9.83 3.44
C ILE A 27 -3.71 10.82 2.35
N THR A 28 -3.45 12.11 2.52
CA THR A 28 -3.84 13.15 1.53
C THR A 28 -3.20 12.89 0.18
N GLN A 29 -1.90 12.63 0.16
CA GLN A 29 -1.16 12.39 -1.08
C GLN A 29 -1.68 11.14 -1.82
N ARG A 30 -1.90 10.03 -1.13
CA ARG A 30 -2.45 8.81 -1.72
C ARG A 30 -3.87 9.02 -2.23
N SER A 31 -4.71 9.74 -1.47
CA SER A 31 -6.08 10.08 -1.88
C SER A 31 -6.09 10.96 -3.15
N GLN A 32 -5.19 11.94 -3.25
CA GLN A 32 -5.03 12.76 -4.46
C GLN A 32 -4.55 11.94 -5.65
N GLN A 33 -3.59 11.03 -5.44
CA GLN A 33 -3.10 10.14 -6.50
C GLN A 33 -4.19 9.21 -7.05
N ARG A 34 -5.10 8.73 -6.18
CA ARG A 34 -6.26 7.91 -6.55
C ARG A 34 -7.41 8.72 -7.15
N ARG A 35 -7.37 10.07 -7.03
CA ARG A 35 -8.48 10.97 -7.37
C ARG A 35 -9.76 10.64 -6.58
N ASP A 36 -9.61 10.33 -5.29
CA ASP A 36 -10.74 10.02 -4.42
C ASP A 36 -11.71 11.21 -4.36
N GLU A 37 -13.02 10.93 -4.28
CA GLU A 37 -14.04 11.96 -4.06
C GLU A 37 -13.78 12.69 -2.74
N GLN A 38 -14.12 13.98 -2.67
CA GLN A 38 -13.90 14.83 -1.49
C GLN A 38 -14.50 14.24 -0.20
N ALA A 39 -15.66 13.57 -0.30
CA ALA A 39 -16.29 12.90 0.83
C ALA A 39 -15.46 11.72 1.35
N VAL A 40 -14.83 10.95 0.46
CA VAL A 40 -13.94 9.82 0.81
C VAL A 40 -12.67 10.36 1.43
N GLN A 41 -12.03 11.36 0.82
CA GLN A 41 -10.83 12.00 1.37
C GLN A 41 -11.07 12.58 2.77
N GLY A 42 -12.17 13.32 2.95
CA GLY A 42 -12.55 13.88 4.24
C GLY A 42 -12.77 12.80 5.29
N TRP A 43 -13.42 11.71 4.92
CA TRP A 43 -13.64 10.57 5.80
C TRP A 43 -12.34 9.89 6.21
N LEU A 44 -11.41 9.66 5.28
CA LEU A 44 -10.10 9.08 5.58
C LEU A 44 -9.30 9.95 6.57
N LEU A 45 -9.26 11.26 6.36
CA LEU A 45 -8.56 12.20 7.24
C LEU A 45 -9.20 12.32 8.62
N ASN A 46 -10.49 12.04 8.74
CA ASN A 46 -11.21 12.12 10.01
C ASN A 46 -11.27 10.74 10.72
N HIS A 47 -11.90 9.74 10.10
CA HIS A 47 -12.19 8.46 10.76
C HIS A 47 -11.04 7.46 10.68
N PHE A 48 -10.41 7.31 9.51
CA PHE A 48 -9.28 6.39 9.37
C PHE A 48 -8.07 6.90 10.14
N TYR A 49 -7.72 8.18 10.01
CA TYR A 49 -6.63 8.76 10.80
C TYR A 49 -6.83 8.57 12.31
N ARG A 50 -8.05 8.79 12.83
CA ARG A 50 -8.35 8.56 14.26
C ARG A 50 -8.20 7.10 14.64
N HIS A 51 -8.57 6.18 13.76
CA HIS A 51 -8.39 4.75 13.98
C HIS A 51 -6.90 4.39 14.05
N LEU A 52 -6.08 4.90 13.14
CA LEU A 52 -4.63 4.72 13.18
C LEU A 52 -4.06 5.24 14.51
N ALA A 53 -4.39 6.46 14.88
CA ALA A 53 -3.90 7.06 16.12
C ALA A 53 -4.33 6.27 17.37
N GLY A 54 -5.54 5.72 17.40
CA GLY A 54 -6.11 5.08 18.59
C GLY A 54 -5.89 3.58 18.70
N ASN A 55 -6.00 2.84 17.58
CA ASN A 55 -6.19 1.39 17.63
C ASN A 55 -5.29 0.60 16.68
N PHE A 56 -4.40 1.23 15.92
CA PHE A 56 -3.55 0.52 14.97
C PHE A 56 -2.48 -0.28 15.72
N GLU A 57 -2.55 -1.62 15.65
CA GLU A 57 -1.67 -2.53 16.41
C GLU A 57 -0.20 -2.51 15.97
N PRO A 58 0.16 -2.37 14.67
CA PRO A 58 1.56 -2.23 14.27
C PRO A 58 2.25 -0.94 14.75
N ALA A 59 1.55 -0.10 15.54
CA ALA A 59 2.14 1.12 16.10
C ALA A 59 3.30 0.79 17.06
N ARG A 60 4.48 1.34 16.76
CA ARG A 60 5.67 1.23 17.60
C ARG A 60 5.52 2.12 18.83
N ARG A 61 5.68 1.57 20.02
CA ARG A 61 5.75 2.36 21.25
C ARG A 61 7.09 3.10 21.32
N ILE A 62 7.02 4.37 21.67
CA ILE A 62 8.19 5.21 21.91
C ILE A 62 8.35 5.36 23.42
N GLN A 63 9.42 4.81 23.96
CA GLN A 63 9.65 4.73 25.41
C GLN A 63 10.64 5.78 25.92
N SER A 64 11.43 6.36 25.03
CA SER A 64 12.47 7.34 25.35
C SER A 64 12.64 8.38 24.25
N LEU A 65 13.37 9.46 24.57
CA LEU A 65 13.77 10.45 23.56
C LEU A 65 14.67 9.83 22.49
N ASP A 66 15.52 8.88 22.85
CA ASP A 66 16.37 8.13 21.94
C ASP A 66 15.54 7.30 20.95
N ASP A 67 14.45 6.67 21.42
CA ASP A 67 13.51 5.97 20.56
C ASP A 67 12.83 6.91 19.58
N ALA A 68 12.43 8.10 20.04
CA ALA A 68 11.85 9.12 19.17
C ALA A 68 12.84 9.61 18.10
N CYS A 69 14.11 9.83 18.51
CA CYS A 69 15.19 10.17 17.58
C CYS A 69 15.46 9.05 16.58
N THR A 70 15.37 7.80 17.01
CA THR A 70 15.53 6.64 16.11
C THR A 70 14.40 6.55 15.08
N ALA A 71 13.16 6.89 15.48
CA ALA A 71 11.98 6.78 14.62
C ALA A 71 11.89 7.91 13.58
N LEU A 72 12.27 9.14 13.95
CA LEU A 72 12.11 10.34 13.10
C LEU A 72 13.41 10.90 12.54
N GLY A 73 14.56 10.47 13.05
CA GLY A 73 15.81 11.22 12.93
C GLY A 73 15.89 12.36 13.97
N SER A 74 17.09 12.60 14.47
CA SER A 74 17.31 13.48 15.62
C SER A 74 16.84 14.92 15.43
N ASP A 75 16.93 15.45 14.21
CA ASP A 75 16.57 16.84 13.90
C ASP A 75 15.06 17.02 13.60
N SER A 76 14.33 15.92 13.49
CA SER A 76 12.90 15.90 13.17
C SER A 76 12.01 15.67 14.40
N VAL A 77 12.58 15.48 15.57
CA VAL A 77 11.80 15.24 16.80
C VAL A 77 11.15 16.56 17.25
N PRO A 78 9.81 16.58 17.35
CA PRO A 78 9.11 17.78 17.80
C PRO A 78 9.50 18.20 19.22
N ALA A 79 9.63 19.51 19.47
CA ALA A 79 10.04 20.03 20.78
C ALA A 79 9.14 19.58 21.97
N TRP A 80 7.85 19.29 21.70
CA TRP A 80 6.92 18.84 22.73
C TRP A 80 7.25 17.44 23.29
N VAL A 81 8.04 16.61 22.58
CA VAL A 81 8.38 15.23 22.95
C VAL A 81 9.23 15.20 24.22
N SER A 82 10.21 16.11 24.35
CA SER A 82 11.02 16.22 25.59
C SER A 82 10.12 16.52 26.78
N GLY A 83 9.24 17.52 26.66
CA GLY A 83 8.28 17.84 27.71
C GLY A 83 7.25 16.75 28.00
N TYR A 84 6.96 15.87 27.02
CA TYR A 84 6.16 14.66 27.28
C TYR A 84 6.87 13.70 28.23
N PHE A 85 8.14 13.37 27.98
CA PHE A 85 8.89 12.45 28.83
C PHE A 85 9.16 13.03 30.23
N GLU A 86 9.41 14.32 30.35
CA GLU A 86 9.53 14.99 31.66
C GLU A 86 8.23 14.86 32.47
N ARG A 87 7.08 15.13 31.86
CA ARG A 87 5.77 14.96 32.52
C ARG A 87 5.46 13.49 32.85
N ALA A 88 5.84 12.56 31.97
CA ALA A 88 5.64 11.13 32.18
C ALA A 88 6.43 10.65 33.39
N ALA A 89 7.71 11.05 33.52
CA ALA A 89 8.55 10.73 34.64
C ALA A 89 8.00 11.31 35.94
N LYS A 90 7.52 12.56 35.95
CA LYS A 90 6.89 13.21 37.08
C LYS A 90 5.61 12.51 37.52
N ALA A 91 4.71 12.23 36.57
CA ALA A 91 3.44 11.54 36.83
C ALA A 91 3.66 10.14 37.42
N GLN A 92 4.65 9.41 36.93
CA GLN A 92 4.99 8.08 37.42
C GLN A 92 5.55 8.10 38.86
N SER A 93 6.24 9.19 39.24
CA SER A 93 6.75 9.37 40.61
C SER A 93 5.68 9.82 41.60
N GLU A 94 4.66 10.57 41.15
CA GLU A 94 3.60 11.11 42.03
C GLU A 94 2.43 10.14 42.20
N ASP A 95 1.97 9.50 41.13
CA ASP A 95 0.86 8.54 41.18
C ASP A 95 0.93 7.57 39.96
N PRO A 96 1.30 6.31 40.17
CA PRO A 96 1.36 5.31 39.11
C PRO A 96 0.03 5.08 38.38
N ALA A 97 -1.10 5.44 38.98
CA ALA A 97 -2.43 5.33 38.34
C ALA A 97 -2.71 6.45 37.31
N LYS A 98 -1.92 7.53 37.33
CA LYS A 98 -2.02 8.65 36.37
C LYS A 98 -1.04 8.55 35.20
N ALA A 99 -0.75 7.32 34.76
CA ALA A 99 0.12 7.12 33.60
C ALA A 99 -0.38 7.92 32.39
N LEU A 100 0.54 8.67 31.77
CA LEU A 100 0.22 9.40 30.53
C LEU A 100 -0.12 8.41 29.39
N ALA A 101 -0.99 8.85 28.51
CA ALA A 101 -1.29 8.11 27.27
C ALA A 101 0.02 7.79 26.51
N PRO A 102 0.21 6.56 26.03
CA PRO A 102 1.46 6.14 25.42
C PRO A 102 1.79 6.97 24.18
N LEU A 103 3.07 7.25 23.98
CA LEU A 103 3.59 7.84 22.75
C LEU A 103 3.86 6.71 21.75
N VAL A 104 3.35 6.87 20.53
CA VAL A 104 3.49 5.87 19.48
C VAL A 104 3.93 6.52 18.15
N TRP A 105 4.63 5.76 17.35
CA TRP A 105 4.97 6.08 15.97
C TRP A 105 4.37 5.02 15.04
N ILE A 106 3.88 5.43 13.88
CA ILE A 106 3.28 4.54 12.87
C ILE A 106 4.00 4.74 11.55
N ASP A 107 4.50 3.67 10.95
CA ASP A 107 5.08 3.72 9.61
C ASP A 107 3.99 4.10 8.58
N PRO A 108 4.11 5.26 7.88
CA PRO A 108 3.16 5.64 6.85
C PRO A 108 3.11 4.68 5.65
N GLN A 109 4.12 3.82 5.52
CA GLN A 109 4.25 2.82 4.47
C GLN A 109 3.99 1.40 4.97
N ASP A 110 3.50 1.25 6.21
CA ASP A 110 3.15 -0.06 6.75
C ASP A 110 2.17 -0.79 5.82
N PRO A 111 2.48 -2.03 5.39
CA PRO A 111 1.64 -2.78 4.46
C PRO A 111 0.21 -2.99 4.95
N GLN A 112 0.03 -3.15 6.28
CA GLN A 112 -1.30 -3.33 6.86
C GLN A 112 -2.10 -2.02 6.83
N LEU A 113 -1.44 -0.87 7.08
CA LEU A 113 -2.07 0.45 6.95
C LEU A 113 -2.54 0.68 5.52
N LEU A 114 -1.65 0.46 4.55
CA LEU A 114 -1.96 0.64 3.13
C LEU A 114 -3.08 -0.31 2.67
N HIS A 115 -3.07 -1.54 3.15
CA HIS A 115 -4.11 -2.52 2.85
C HIS A 115 -5.47 -2.09 3.43
N GLN A 116 -5.51 -1.68 4.70
CA GLN A 116 -6.74 -1.17 5.32
C GLN A 116 -7.26 0.09 4.63
N GLU A 117 -6.37 1.02 4.24
CA GLU A 117 -6.76 2.21 3.48
C GLU A 117 -7.41 1.83 2.15
N ALA A 118 -6.84 0.88 1.40
CA ALA A 118 -7.39 0.41 0.14
C ALA A 118 -8.78 -0.24 0.32
N GLN A 119 -8.94 -1.09 1.35
CA GLN A 119 -10.23 -1.70 1.70
C GLN A 119 -11.30 -0.64 2.02
N LEU A 120 -10.92 0.38 2.80
CA LEU A 120 -11.83 1.46 3.18
C LEU A 120 -12.23 2.30 1.98
N VAL A 121 -11.30 2.65 1.11
CA VAL A 121 -11.60 3.40 -0.13
C VAL A 121 -12.56 2.62 -1.01
N GLU A 122 -12.32 1.32 -1.21
CA GLU A 122 -13.21 0.43 -1.95
C GLU A 122 -14.62 0.41 -1.32
N PHE A 123 -14.69 0.21 0.00
CA PHE A 123 -15.95 0.22 0.74
C PHE A 123 -16.70 1.55 0.60
N LEU A 124 -16.04 2.67 0.85
CA LEU A 124 -16.65 4.00 0.84
C LEU A 124 -17.16 4.38 -0.55
N THR A 125 -16.35 4.12 -1.58
CA THR A 125 -16.70 4.40 -2.97
C THR A 125 -17.91 3.57 -3.43
N SER A 126 -18.02 2.32 -2.97
CA SER A 126 -19.17 1.44 -3.30
C SER A 126 -20.49 1.82 -2.60
N ARG A 127 -20.48 2.83 -1.73
CA ARG A 127 -21.71 3.29 -1.06
C ARG A 127 -22.57 4.21 -1.91
N LYS A 128 -22.09 4.66 -3.06
CA LYS A 128 -22.88 5.44 -4.02
C LYS A 128 -24.09 4.64 -4.49
N GLY A 129 -25.26 5.26 -4.52
CA GLY A 129 -26.54 4.58 -4.82
C GLY A 129 -27.10 3.74 -3.66
N THR A 130 -26.46 3.74 -2.47
CA THR A 130 -26.96 2.99 -1.30
C THR A 130 -27.59 3.92 -0.26
N ALA A 131 -28.24 3.34 0.77
CA ALA A 131 -28.79 4.09 1.91
C ALA A 131 -27.71 4.86 2.71
N LEU A 132 -26.43 4.60 2.48
CA LEU A 132 -25.30 5.23 3.12
C LEU A 132 -24.72 6.40 2.30
N GLU A 133 -25.17 6.61 1.08
CA GLU A 133 -24.78 7.76 0.28
C GLU A 133 -25.09 9.08 1.02
N GLY A 134 -24.12 10.00 1.05
CA GLY A 134 -24.21 11.26 1.79
C GLY A 134 -24.25 11.13 3.32
N LYS A 135 -24.01 9.93 3.87
CA LYS A 135 -24.03 9.66 5.32
C LYS A 135 -22.76 8.98 5.82
N LEU A 136 -21.68 9.03 5.06
CA LEU A 136 -20.43 8.35 5.39
C LEU A 136 -19.86 8.77 6.76
N ASP A 137 -20.02 10.03 7.13
CA ASP A 137 -19.56 10.55 8.43
C ASP A 137 -20.23 9.89 9.66
N ARG A 138 -21.31 9.16 9.46
CA ARG A 138 -21.99 8.42 10.54
C ARG A 138 -21.36 7.06 10.81
N ILE A 139 -20.42 6.62 10.00
CA ILE A 139 -19.76 5.33 10.10
C ILE A 139 -18.34 5.55 10.61
N THR A 140 -17.98 4.91 11.71
CA THR A 140 -16.60 4.92 12.23
C THR A 140 -15.73 3.97 11.44
N CYS A 141 -14.38 4.13 11.50
CA CYS A 141 -13.46 3.25 10.82
C CYS A 141 -13.60 1.77 11.23
N PRO A 142 -13.68 1.40 12.51
CA PRO A 142 -13.93 0.01 12.90
C PRO A 142 -15.26 -0.54 12.34
N GLN A 143 -16.31 0.29 12.28
CA GLN A 143 -17.57 -0.13 11.68
C GLN A 143 -17.45 -0.35 10.17
N ALA A 144 -16.74 0.52 9.46
CA ALA A 144 -16.50 0.38 8.03
C ALA A 144 -15.72 -0.90 7.71
N LEU A 145 -14.64 -1.18 8.45
CA LEU A 145 -13.88 -2.42 8.33
C LEU A 145 -14.72 -3.65 8.63
N ALA A 146 -15.48 -3.65 9.73
CA ALA A 146 -16.35 -4.76 10.08
C ALA A 146 -17.49 -4.98 9.07
N LEU A 147 -18.01 -3.92 8.47
CA LEU A 147 -18.99 -4.01 7.40
C LEU A 147 -18.35 -4.60 6.14
N TRP A 148 -17.18 -4.13 5.77
CA TRP A 148 -16.42 -4.66 4.63
C TRP A 148 -16.11 -6.15 4.82
N GLU A 149 -15.57 -6.55 5.99
CA GLU A 149 -15.30 -7.96 6.32
C GLU A 149 -16.57 -8.81 6.27
N ARG A 150 -17.66 -8.32 6.83
CA ARG A 150 -18.94 -9.03 6.81
C ARG A 150 -19.49 -9.19 5.40
N GLU A 151 -19.42 -8.17 4.57
CA GLU A 151 -19.82 -8.24 3.16
C GLU A 151 -18.98 -9.27 2.42
N HIS A 152 -17.66 -9.28 2.65
CA HIS A 152 -16.75 -10.25 2.05
C HIS A 152 -16.94 -11.68 2.60
N ALA A 153 -17.20 -11.83 3.89
CA ALA A 153 -17.57 -13.12 4.48
C ALA A 153 -18.90 -13.65 3.95
N GLN A 154 -19.88 -12.77 3.78
CA GLN A 154 -21.15 -13.13 3.14
C GLN A 154 -20.96 -13.49 1.66
N MET A 155 -20.04 -12.82 0.96
CA MET A 155 -19.63 -13.21 -0.39
C MET A 155 -19.04 -14.62 -0.41
N ALA A 156 -18.11 -14.90 0.50
CA ALA A 156 -17.50 -16.22 0.63
C ALA A 156 -18.51 -17.30 1.00
N ALA A 157 -19.45 -17.02 1.92
CA ALA A 157 -20.50 -17.96 2.34
C ALA A 157 -21.60 -18.19 1.26
N ARG A 158 -21.83 -17.21 0.39
CA ARG A 158 -22.77 -17.32 -0.75
C ARG A 158 -22.20 -18.11 -1.92
N VAL A 159 -20.94 -18.54 -1.83
CA VAL A 159 -20.23 -19.35 -2.81
C VAL A 159 -20.96 -20.64 -3.20
N ASP A 160 -21.79 -21.21 -2.35
CA ASP A 160 -22.52 -22.46 -2.64
C ASP A 160 -23.74 -22.32 -3.55
N GLN A 161 -24.11 -21.12 -3.98
CA GLN A 161 -25.38 -20.87 -4.69
C GLN A 161 -25.25 -20.40 -6.16
N GLY A 162 -24.11 -20.65 -6.84
CA GLY A 162 -24.47 -20.81 -8.17
C GLY A 162 -23.97 -20.14 -9.41
N TRP A 163 -22.83 -19.47 -9.48
CA TRP A 163 -22.22 -19.15 -10.78
C TRP A 163 -21.09 -20.13 -11.05
N ARG A 164 -21.38 -21.20 -11.82
CA ARG A 164 -20.47 -22.35 -11.91
C ARG A 164 -19.77 -22.51 -13.24
N GLN A 165 -20.11 -21.72 -14.25
CA GLN A 165 -19.56 -21.93 -15.58
C GLN A 165 -19.10 -20.62 -16.23
N SER A 166 -17.86 -20.65 -16.71
CA SER A 166 -17.33 -19.63 -17.59
C SER A 166 -17.91 -19.76 -19.00
N SER A 167 -18.02 -18.64 -19.70
CA SER A 167 -18.49 -18.60 -21.09
C SER A 167 -17.40 -18.11 -22.03
N ALA A 168 -16.93 -18.97 -22.92
CA ALA A 168 -15.97 -18.60 -23.95
C ALA A 168 -16.45 -17.44 -24.84
N GLN A 169 -17.77 -17.22 -24.97
CA GLN A 169 -18.33 -16.11 -25.73
C GLN A 169 -18.10 -14.74 -25.07
N ALA A 170 -17.87 -14.72 -23.75
CA ALA A 170 -17.56 -13.51 -23.00
C ALA A 170 -16.05 -13.21 -22.94
N LEU A 171 -15.21 -14.04 -23.54
CA LEU A 171 -13.75 -13.98 -23.39
C LEU A 171 -13.06 -13.81 -24.75
N THR A 172 -11.94 -13.09 -24.73
CA THR A 172 -10.98 -13.00 -25.85
C THR A 172 -9.63 -13.44 -25.35
N VAL A 173 -9.01 -14.43 -25.98
CA VAL A 173 -7.63 -14.84 -25.67
C VAL A 173 -6.68 -13.72 -26.09
N THR A 174 -5.83 -13.28 -25.16
CA THR A 174 -4.86 -12.20 -25.40
C THR A 174 -3.42 -12.70 -25.38
N LEU A 175 -3.09 -13.68 -24.54
CA LEU A 175 -1.76 -14.26 -24.49
C LEU A 175 -1.85 -15.72 -23.98
N THR A 176 -1.18 -16.64 -24.67
CA THR A 176 -1.01 -18.03 -24.23
C THR A 176 0.37 -18.20 -23.57
N CYS A 177 0.39 -18.69 -22.35
CA CYS A 177 1.56 -19.11 -21.59
C CYS A 177 1.70 -20.64 -21.63
N ALA A 178 2.71 -21.19 -20.94
CA ALA A 178 2.95 -22.65 -20.97
C ALA A 178 1.78 -23.44 -20.37
N GLU A 179 1.31 -23.02 -19.18
CA GLU A 179 0.26 -23.73 -18.43
C GLU A 179 -1.05 -22.91 -18.34
N HIS A 180 -1.00 -21.62 -18.63
CA HIS A 180 -2.10 -20.72 -18.45
C HIS A 180 -2.37 -19.88 -19.69
N THR A 181 -3.55 -19.26 -19.72
CA THR A 181 -3.95 -18.37 -20.79
C THR A 181 -4.53 -17.08 -20.22
N TRP A 182 -4.03 -15.94 -20.68
CA TRP A 182 -4.64 -14.65 -20.41
C TRP A 182 -5.80 -14.41 -21.33
N VAL A 183 -6.93 -14.07 -20.74
CA VAL A 183 -8.15 -13.70 -21.47
C VAL A 183 -8.62 -12.32 -21.03
N GLU A 184 -9.21 -11.60 -21.97
CA GLU A 184 -9.91 -10.34 -21.70
C GLU A 184 -11.41 -10.58 -21.66
N LEU A 185 -12.11 -9.98 -20.71
CA LEU A 185 -13.55 -9.94 -20.67
C LEU A 185 -14.06 -8.99 -21.75
N ARG A 186 -14.95 -9.50 -22.65
CA ARG A 186 -15.46 -8.75 -23.80
C ARG A 186 -16.50 -7.72 -23.39
N PRO A 187 -16.26 -6.40 -23.57
CA PRO A 187 -17.22 -5.35 -23.20
C PRO A 187 -18.60 -5.50 -23.85
N GLN A 188 -18.63 -5.95 -25.11
CA GLN A 188 -19.86 -6.04 -25.91
C GLN A 188 -20.57 -7.39 -25.77
N SER A 189 -20.05 -8.31 -24.95
CA SER A 189 -20.69 -9.61 -24.79
C SER A 189 -21.95 -9.48 -23.94
N PRO A 190 -23.08 -10.06 -24.35
CA PRO A 190 -24.27 -10.12 -23.52
C PRO A 190 -24.07 -11.00 -22.27
N LEU A 191 -22.97 -11.77 -22.23
CA LEU A 191 -22.58 -12.61 -21.12
C LEU A 191 -21.50 -12.00 -20.22
N LEU A 192 -21.08 -10.75 -20.46
CA LEU A 192 -20.05 -10.07 -19.67
C LEU A 192 -20.35 -10.14 -18.17
N ARG A 193 -21.55 -9.72 -17.78
CA ARG A 193 -21.96 -9.69 -16.36
C ARG A 193 -21.99 -11.08 -15.73
N ALA A 194 -22.38 -12.10 -16.48
CA ALA A 194 -22.36 -13.49 -16.04
C ALA A 194 -20.91 -14.00 -15.86
N GLU A 195 -20.01 -13.63 -16.77
CA GLU A 195 -18.58 -13.98 -16.67
C GLU A 195 -17.91 -13.26 -15.50
N MET A 196 -18.21 -11.98 -15.29
CA MET A 196 -17.76 -11.23 -14.10
C MET A 196 -18.25 -11.88 -12.81
N ALA A 197 -19.51 -12.35 -12.78
CA ALA A 197 -20.05 -13.08 -11.63
C ALA A 197 -19.32 -14.41 -11.41
N PHE A 198 -19.00 -15.15 -12.47
CA PHE A 198 -18.18 -16.37 -12.39
C PHE A 198 -16.77 -16.09 -11.87
N GLU A 199 -16.10 -15.08 -12.42
CA GLU A 199 -14.76 -14.63 -11.99
C GLU A 199 -14.77 -14.32 -10.49
N SER A 200 -15.74 -13.51 -10.06
CA SER A 200 -15.93 -13.15 -8.66
C SER A 200 -16.21 -14.36 -7.76
N TYR A 201 -16.98 -15.31 -8.25
CA TYR A 201 -17.27 -16.56 -7.54
C TYR A 201 -16.02 -17.36 -7.25
N VAL A 202 -15.17 -17.61 -8.27
CA VAL A 202 -13.98 -18.45 -8.15
C VAL A 202 -12.88 -17.70 -7.39
N MET A 203 -12.67 -16.44 -7.73
CA MET A 203 -11.60 -15.62 -7.14
C MET A 203 -11.96 -15.06 -5.76
N ARG A 204 -13.25 -15.03 -5.40
CA ARG A 204 -13.75 -14.46 -4.13
C ARG A 204 -13.37 -12.99 -3.97
N HIS A 205 -13.62 -12.21 -5.00
CA HIS A 205 -13.41 -10.75 -5.01
C HIS A 205 -14.67 -10.01 -5.51
N CYS A 206 -14.64 -8.67 -5.52
CA CYS A 206 -15.84 -7.83 -5.71
C CYS A 206 -16.23 -7.61 -7.17
N LEU A 207 -15.37 -7.91 -8.15
CA LEU A 207 -15.54 -7.56 -9.56
C LEU A 207 -16.94 -7.89 -10.13
N GLY A 208 -17.49 -9.04 -9.82
CA GLY A 208 -18.81 -9.50 -10.29
C GLY A 208 -19.80 -9.68 -9.16
N GLN A 209 -19.66 -8.93 -8.09
CA GLN A 209 -20.59 -8.99 -6.97
C GLN A 209 -21.78 -8.08 -7.21
N PHE A 210 -22.80 -8.64 -7.83
CA PHE A 210 -24.07 -7.98 -8.04
C PHE A 210 -24.99 -8.09 -6.82
N ALA A 211 -25.74 -7.02 -6.52
CA ALA A 211 -26.74 -7.02 -5.45
C ALA A 211 -27.93 -7.91 -5.81
N ASP A 212 -28.47 -7.77 -7.03
CA ASP A 212 -29.39 -8.72 -7.63
C ASP A 212 -28.62 -9.73 -8.51
N ARG A 213 -28.54 -10.96 -8.02
CA ARG A 213 -27.80 -12.02 -8.71
C ARG A 213 -28.52 -12.61 -9.92
N ARG A 214 -29.85 -12.48 -10.00
CA ARG A 214 -30.61 -12.98 -11.14
C ARG A 214 -30.58 -11.99 -12.29
N ALA A 215 -30.78 -10.71 -11.99
CA ALA A 215 -30.71 -9.63 -12.96
C ALA A 215 -29.27 -9.21 -13.27
N LEU A 216 -28.29 -9.58 -12.43
CA LEU A 216 -26.88 -9.15 -12.52
C LEU A 216 -26.75 -7.63 -12.48
N THR A 217 -27.40 -7.00 -11.50
CA THR A 217 -27.45 -5.56 -11.32
C THR A 217 -27.17 -5.16 -9.87
N GLY A 218 -26.76 -3.90 -9.70
CA GLY A 218 -26.46 -3.29 -8.41
C GLY A 218 -25.19 -3.81 -7.73
N GLY A 219 -24.78 -3.15 -6.67
CA GLY A 219 -23.59 -3.48 -5.89
C GLY A 219 -22.26 -3.15 -6.59
N TYR A 220 -21.20 -3.82 -6.15
CA TYR A 220 -19.85 -3.63 -6.74
C TYR A 220 -19.81 -4.06 -8.20
N GLY A 221 -20.48 -5.17 -8.53
CA GLY A 221 -20.50 -5.72 -9.89
C GLY A 221 -21.06 -4.75 -10.92
N GLU A 222 -22.09 -3.96 -10.57
CA GLU A 222 -22.66 -2.96 -11.48
C GLU A 222 -21.62 -1.92 -11.89
N ARG A 223 -20.92 -1.33 -10.93
CA ARG A 223 -19.92 -0.30 -11.20
C ARG A 223 -18.81 -0.79 -12.13
N TYR A 224 -18.31 -2.02 -11.87
CA TYR A 224 -17.28 -2.61 -12.73
C TYR A 224 -17.84 -2.98 -14.12
N ALA A 225 -19.06 -3.52 -14.18
CA ALA A 225 -19.70 -3.86 -15.44
C ALA A 225 -19.92 -2.61 -16.30
N GLU A 226 -20.47 -1.55 -15.73
CA GLU A 226 -20.66 -0.26 -16.43
C GLU A 226 -19.34 0.31 -16.94
N ALA A 227 -18.27 0.29 -16.11
CA ALA A 227 -16.96 0.78 -16.51
C ALA A 227 -16.39 -0.02 -17.71
N VAL A 228 -16.59 -1.35 -17.73
CA VAL A 228 -16.17 -2.20 -18.85
C VAL A 228 -17.05 -1.98 -20.08
N GLU A 229 -18.38 -1.96 -19.91
CA GLU A 229 -19.35 -1.74 -20.99
C GLU A 229 -19.15 -0.37 -21.68
N GLN A 230 -18.80 0.66 -20.91
CA GLN A 230 -18.50 2.02 -21.41
C GLN A 230 -17.05 2.17 -21.92
N GLN A 231 -16.28 1.09 -21.93
CA GLN A 231 -14.88 1.07 -22.37
C GLN A 231 -13.95 2.03 -21.60
N GLY A 232 -14.30 2.39 -20.36
CA GLY A 232 -13.41 3.11 -19.44
C GLY A 232 -12.47 2.18 -18.69
N MET A 233 -12.75 0.86 -18.71
CA MET A 233 -11.97 -0.16 -18.03
C MET A 233 -11.81 -1.42 -18.88
N ARG A 234 -10.66 -2.07 -18.78
CA ARG A 234 -10.42 -3.41 -19.33
C ARG A 234 -10.14 -4.38 -18.19
N VAL A 235 -10.69 -5.57 -18.26
CA VAL A 235 -10.50 -6.62 -17.27
C VAL A 235 -9.91 -7.85 -17.93
N PHE A 236 -8.83 -8.36 -17.33
CA PHE A 236 -8.12 -9.55 -17.79
C PHE A 236 -8.08 -10.60 -16.68
N SER A 237 -8.08 -11.86 -17.11
CA SER A 237 -8.02 -13.00 -16.21
C SER A 237 -6.98 -14.01 -16.67
N LEU A 238 -6.14 -14.49 -15.76
CA LEU A 238 -5.24 -15.63 -15.99
C LEU A 238 -6.00 -16.91 -15.69
N ARG A 239 -6.17 -17.76 -16.68
CA ARG A 239 -6.93 -19.01 -16.62
C ARG A 239 -6.06 -20.22 -16.79
N ASP A 240 -6.35 -21.30 -16.06
CA ASP A 240 -5.77 -22.62 -16.32
C ASP A 240 -6.48 -23.36 -17.48
N ALA A 241 -6.02 -24.58 -17.74
CA ALA A 241 -6.60 -25.43 -18.80
C ALA A 241 -8.08 -25.80 -18.56
N GLN A 242 -8.55 -25.71 -17.31
CA GLN A 242 -9.94 -25.94 -16.92
C GLN A 242 -10.77 -24.65 -16.95
N GLY A 243 -10.17 -23.53 -17.37
CA GLY A 243 -10.82 -22.23 -17.44
C GLY A 243 -11.01 -21.56 -16.06
N GLN A 244 -10.32 -22.04 -15.01
CA GLN A 244 -10.41 -21.45 -13.68
C GLN A 244 -9.49 -20.23 -13.56
N PRO A 245 -9.96 -19.11 -13.02
CA PRO A 245 -9.15 -17.92 -12.84
C PRO A 245 -8.20 -18.02 -11.65
N HIS A 246 -7.02 -17.42 -11.80
CA HIS A 246 -5.95 -17.36 -10.81
C HIS A 246 -5.46 -15.95 -10.51
N ILE A 247 -5.50 -15.04 -11.49
CA ILE A 247 -5.21 -13.61 -11.34
C ILE A 247 -6.25 -12.83 -12.13
N THR A 248 -6.74 -11.75 -11.56
CA THR A 248 -7.59 -10.77 -12.22
C THR A 248 -6.88 -9.42 -12.25
N ILE A 249 -6.80 -8.80 -13.41
CA ILE A 249 -6.20 -7.47 -13.62
C ILE A 249 -7.27 -6.52 -14.11
N SER A 250 -7.36 -5.33 -13.54
CA SER A 250 -8.11 -4.20 -14.09
C SER A 250 -7.17 -3.11 -14.60
N LEU A 251 -7.46 -2.62 -15.80
CA LEU A 251 -6.80 -1.46 -16.41
C LEU A 251 -7.82 -0.35 -16.60
N ILE A 252 -7.44 0.87 -16.25
CA ILE A 252 -8.20 2.08 -16.57
C ILE A 252 -7.68 2.64 -17.89
N ILE A 253 -8.60 3.03 -18.77
CA ILE A 253 -8.29 3.79 -19.98
C ILE A 253 -8.39 5.27 -19.61
N GLN A 254 -7.27 5.98 -19.70
CA GLN A 254 -7.22 7.42 -19.43
C GLN A 254 -7.83 8.22 -20.59
N ASP A 255 -8.13 9.50 -20.38
CA ASP A 255 -8.72 10.38 -21.39
C ASP A 255 -7.86 10.52 -22.66
N ASP A 256 -6.55 10.35 -22.53
CA ASP A 256 -5.58 10.35 -23.63
C ASP A 256 -5.39 8.97 -24.29
N GLY A 257 -6.13 7.96 -23.85
CA GLY A 257 -6.04 6.58 -24.31
C GLY A 257 -4.94 5.76 -23.67
N ALA A 258 -4.14 6.32 -22.78
CA ALA A 258 -3.12 5.57 -22.04
C ALA A 258 -3.76 4.55 -21.09
N LEU A 259 -3.08 3.40 -20.93
CA LEU A 259 -3.53 2.34 -20.05
C LEU A 259 -2.80 2.42 -18.71
N THR A 260 -3.56 2.51 -17.62
CA THR A 260 -3.03 2.45 -16.26
C THR A 260 -3.45 1.14 -15.60
N VAL A 261 -2.51 0.40 -15.03
CA VAL A 261 -2.82 -0.78 -14.22
C VAL A 261 -3.41 -0.30 -12.89
N GLU A 262 -4.70 -0.59 -12.66
CA GLU A 262 -5.39 -0.20 -11.43
C GLU A 262 -5.17 -1.23 -10.33
N GLN A 263 -5.44 -2.52 -10.63
CA GLN A 263 -5.35 -3.60 -9.65
C GLN A 263 -4.80 -4.87 -10.29
N VAL A 264 -4.07 -5.65 -9.49
CA VAL A 264 -3.59 -6.99 -9.83
C VAL A 264 -3.89 -7.91 -8.65
N LYS A 265 -5.00 -8.64 -8.74
CA LYS A 265 -5.54 -9.43 -7.64
C LYS A 265 -5.42 -10.92 -7.89
N GLY A 266 -4.92 -11.62 -6.89
CA GLY A 266 -5.09 -13.05 -6.73
C GLY A 266 -6.40 -13.36 -5.98
N LYS A 267 -6.55 -14.62 -5.55
CA LYS A 267 -7.72 -15.10 -4.83
C LYS A 267 -7.96 -14.33 -3.53
N GLN A 268 -9.22 -13.99 -3.23
CA GLN A 268 -9.65 -13.26 -2.03
C GLN A 268 -9.08 -11.83 -1.93
N ASN A 269 -8.93 -11.15 -3.05
CA ASN A 269 -8.31 -9.82 -3.14
C ASN A 269 -6.85 -9.77 -2.60
N ARG A 270 -6.21 -10.93 -2.42
CA ARG A 270 -4.81 -10.99 -2.01
C ARG A 270 -3.90 -10.75 -3.22
N PRO A 271 -2.66 -10.33 -3.01
CA PRO A 271 -1.68 -10.29 -4.09
C PRO A 271 -1.53 -11.68 -4.75
N PRO A 272 -1.18 -11.74 -6.05
CA PRO A 272 -0.85 -12.98 -6.73
C PRO A 272 0.26 -13.76 -6.02
N VAL A 273 0.20 -15.08 -6.08
CA VAL A 273 1.25 -15.93 -5.55
C VAL A 273 2.40 -16.09 -6.55
N GLU A 274 3.61 -16.32 -6.06
CA GLU A 274 4.86 -16.27 -6.82
C GLU A 274 4.89 -17.18 -8.05
N ARG A 275 4.26 -18.36 -7.99
CA ARG A 275 4.22 -19.30 -9.13
C ARG A 275 3.63 -18.72 -10.42
N TYR A 276 2.85 -17.63 -10.32
CA TYR A 276 2.25 -16.96 -11.48
C TYR A 276 3.04 -15.72 -11.92
N PHE A 277 4.13 -15.34 -11.25
CA PHE A 277 4.85 -14.10 -11.55
C PHE A 277 5.44 -14.09 -12.95
N HIS A 278 5.91 -15.24 -13.44
CA HIS A 278 6.39 -15.35 -14.81
C HIS A 278 5.31 -15.02 -15.84
N ASP A 279 4.13 -15.61 -15.70
CA ASP A 279 3.01 -15.37 -16.61
C ASP A 279 2.46 -13.94 -16.45
N LEU A 280 2.46 -13.41 -15.23
CA LEU A 280 2.07 -12.02 -14.95
C LEU A 280 3.01 -11.02 -15.60
N LEU A 281 4.32 -11.15 -15.41
CA LEU A 281 5.33 -10.26 -16.01
C LEU A 281 5.29 -10.33 -17.54
N ARG A 282 5.20 -11.55 -18.08
CA ARG A 282 5.08 -11.74 -19.52
C ARG A 282 3.86 -11.00 -20.08
N PHE A 283 2.72 -11.08 -19.41
CA PHE A 283 1.50 -10.40 -19.82
C PHE A 283 1.60 -8.87 -19.66
N LEU A 284 2.01 -8.38 -18.50
CA LEU A 284 2.15 -6.95 -18.25
C LEU A 284 3.08 -6.28 -19.28
N ASN A 285 4.12 -6.99 -19.74
CA ASN A 285 5.04 -6.49 -20.77
C ASN A 285 4.45 -6.52 -22.20
N THR A 286 3.30 -7.16 -22.43
CA THR A 286 2.58 -7.04 -23.70
C THR A 286 1.67 -5.80 -23.73
N LEU A 287 1.43 -5.18 -22.56
CA LEU A 287 0.54 -4.04 -22.42
C LEU A 287 1.34 -2.73 -22.51
N GLY A 288 0.88 -1.81 -23.32
CA GLY A 288 1.41 -0.44 -23.39
C GLY A 288 0.90 0.42 -22.23
N THR A 289 1.29 0.07 -20.98
CA THR A 289 0.85 0.79 -19.80
C THR A 289 1.73 2.01 -19.51
N ASP A 290 1.19 2.96 -18.77
CA ASP A 290 1.93 4.10 -18.23
C ASP A 290 3.06 3.67 -17.26
N GLN A 291 3.77 4.64 -16.69
CA GLN A 291 4.88 4.40 -15.78
C GLN A 291 4.45 4.20 -14.30
N GLN A 292 3.15 4.02 -14.04
CA GLN A 292 2.67 3.82 -12.69
C GLN A 292 2.74 2.34 -12.31
N THR A 293 3.11 2.09 -11.05
CA THR A 293 3.09 0.75 -10.46
C THR A 293 1.99 0.72 -9.40
N PRO A 294 0.97 -0.14 -9.55
CA PRO A 294 -0.10 -0.23 -8.56
C PRO A 294 0.40 -0.85 -7.26
N ALA A 295 -0.27 -0.54 -6.15
CA ALA A 295 0.09 -1.02 -4.82
C ALA A 295 0.18 -2.56 -4.74
N ASP A 296 -0.67 -3.26 -5.48
CA ASP A 296 -0.66 -4.73 -5.54
C ASP A 296 0.65 -5.29 -6.13
N CYS A 297 1.17 -4.67 -7.19
CA CYS A 297 2.45 -5.04 -7.79
C CYS A 297 3.62 -4.69 -6.86
N ILE A 298 3.57 -3.53 -6.21
CA ILE A 298 4.60 -3.13 -5.24
C ILE A 298 4.66 -4.15 -4.09
N ALA A 299 3.52 -4.60 -3.58
CA ALA A 299 3.44 -5.57 -2.49
C ALA A 299 4.13 -6.90 -2.82
N ILE A 300 4.17 -7.30 -4.09
CA ILE A 300 4.84 -8.52 -4.56
C ILE A 300 6.22 -8.26 -5.19
N GLY A 301 6.69 -7.02 -5.20
CA GLY A 301 7.99 -6.64 -5.74
C GLY A 301 8.05 -6.57 -7.27
N ILE A 302 6.91 -6.49 -7.94
CA ILE A 302 6.84 -6.24 -9.38
C ILE A 302 6.69 -4.75 -9.62
N VAL A 303 7.57 -4.18 -10.45
CA VAL A 303 7.65 -2.74 -10.68
C VAL A 303 7.67 -2.41 -12.18
N ARG A 304 7.12 -1.25 -12.52
CA ARG A 304 7.20 -0.67 -13.87
C ARG A 304 8.44 0.22 -13.97
N THR A 305 9.31 -0.08 -14.92
CA THR A 305 10.50 0.69 -15.26
C THR A 305 10.42 1.18 -16.71
N GLU A 306 11.37 1.99 -17.13
CA GLU A 306 11.49 2.39 -18.54
C GLU A 306 11.71 1.18 -19.47
N ALA A 307 12.39 0.15 -18.96
CA ALA A 307 12.65 -1.09 -19.72
C ALA A 307 11.46 -2.06 -19.75
N GLY A 308 10.41 -1.81 -18.94
CA GLY A 308 9.27 -2.70 -18.83
C GLY A 308 8.92 -3.06 -17.39
N TRP A 309 8.10 -4.08 -17.23
CA TRP A 309 7.76 -4.67 -15.94
C TRP A 309 8.79 -5.72 -15.55
N LEU A 310 9.36 -5.58 -14.36
CA LEU A 310 10.43 -6.43 -13.82
C LEU A 310 10.17 -6.73 -12.34
N ARG A 311 10.83 -7.74 -11.82
CA ARG A 311 10.97 -7.90 -10.38
C ARG A 311 12.00 -6.88 -9.88
N ILE A 312 11.77 -6.31 -8.71
CA ILE A 312 12.70 -5.33 -8.12
C ILE A 312 14.09 -5.95 -7.89
N GLU A 313 14.14 -7.26 -7.61
CA GLU A 313 15.38 -8.01 -7.42
C GLU A 313 16.23 -8.09 -8.72
N GLU A 314 15.58 -7.93 -9.88
CA GLU A 314 16.23 -7.95 -11.22
C GLU A 314 16.70 -6.56 -11.65
N VAL A 315 16.32 -5.50 -10.94
CA VAL A 315 16.72 -4.13 -11.25
C VAL A 315 18.16 -3.90 -10.78
N SER A 316 19.11 -3.97 -11.68
CA SER A 316 20.55 -3.78 -11.38
C SER A 316 21.01 -2.33 -11.46
N ASP A 317 20.28 -1.45 -12.17
CA ASP A 317 20.66 -0.04 -12.31
C ASP A 317 20.44 0.73 -11.00
N PRO A 318 21.52 1.29 -10.38
CA PRO A 318 21.43 1.99 -9.11
C PRO A 318 20.48 3.18 -9.12
N GLN A 319 20.37 3.91 -10.23
CA GLN A 319 19.52 5.08 -10.34
C GLN A 319 18.04 4.68 -10.38
N THR A 320 17.72 3.61 -11.11
CA THR A 320 16.37 3.05 -11.16
C THR A 320 15.98 2.48 -9.80
N GLN A 321 16.87 1.73 -9.12
CA GLN A 321 16.64 1.28 -7.75
C GLN A 321 16.34 2.46 -6.82
N THR A 322 17.16 3.51 -6.88
CA THR A 322 17.01 4.69 -6.03
C THR A 322 15.68 5.39 -6.27
N ARG A 323 15.26 5.60 -7.53
CA ARG A 323 13.97 6.20 -7.87
C ARG A 323 12.79 5.35 -7.36
N LEU A 324 12.88 4.03 -7.55
CA LEU A 324 11.83 3.11 -7.10
C LEU A 324 11.71 3.07 -5.58
N VAL A 325 12.83 2.97 -4.86
CA VAL A 325 12.82 2.96 -3.38
C VAL A 325 12.44 4.32 -2.81
N ALA A 326 12.84 5.44 -3.45
CA ALA A 326 12.40 6.76 -3.05
C ALA A 326 10.87 6.92 -3.16
N ARG A 327 10.29 6.34 -4.21
CA ARG A 327 8.85 6.38 -4.44
C ARG A 327 8.09 5.33 -3.62
N TYR A 328 8.67 4.15 -3.44
CA TYR A 328 8.09 2.97 -2.80
C TYR A 328 9.08 2.35 -1.82
N PRO A 329 9.27 2.94 -0.62
CA PRO A 329 10.32 2.53 0.33
C PRO A 329 10.25 1.06 0.75
N GLN A 330 9.06 0.45 0.78
CA GLN A 330 8.87 -0.96 1.12
C GLN A 330 9.59 -1.93 0.18
N LEU A 331 9.97 -1.50 -1.02
CA LEU A 331 10.72 -2.32 -1.97
C LEU A 331 12.17 -2.61 -1.50
N PHE A 332 12.71 -1.76 -0.61
CA PHE A 332 14.04 -1.97 -0.07
C PHE A 332 14.23 -3.35 0.54
N ARG A 333 13.20 -3.86 1.22
CA ARG A 333 13.23 -5.19 1.86
C ARG A 333 13.43 -6.36 0.89
N ARG A 334 13.23 -6.13 -0.40
CA ARG A 334 13.37 -7.14 -1.46
C ARG A 334 14.68 -7.06 -2.22
N LEU A 335 15.49 -6.03 -1.98
CA LEU A 335 16.78 -5.88 -2.63
C LEU A 335 17.82 -6.74 -1.89
N GLU A 336 18.43 -7.68 -2.60
CA GLU A 336 19.54 -8.49 -2.08
C GLU A 336 20.84 -7.68 -1.96
N ALA A 337 21.07 -6.81 -2.94
CA ALA A 337 22.24 -5.95 -3.00
C ALA A 337 21.85 -4.50 -3.34
N PRO A 338 21.32 -3.73 -2.36
CA PRO A 338 21.00 -2.34 -2.59
C PRO A 338 22.28 -1.52 -2.87
N SER A 339 22.16 -0.52 -3.75
CA SER A 339 23.25 0.43 -3.98
C SER A 339 23.51 1.30 -2.75
N ALA A 340 24.71 1.86 -2.62
CA ALA A 340 25.05 2.76 -1.51
C ALA A 340 24.09 3.95 -1.41
N MET A 341 23.60 4.46 -2.55
CA MET A 341 22.61 5.53 -2.59
C MET A 341 21.27 5.09 -2.04
N VAL A 342 20.80 3.89 -2.34
CA VAL A 342 19.56 3.32 -1.80
C VAL A 342 19.68 3.12 -0.30
N GLU A 343 20.79 2.58 0.18
CA GLU A 343 21.06 2.42 1.62
C GLU A 343 21.04 3.76 2.35
N TRP A 344 21.70 4.78 1.80
CA TRP A 344 21.67 6.12 2.36
C TRP A 344 20.26 6.72 2.38
N LEU A 345 19.52 6.60 1.27
CA LEU A 345 18.16 7.11 1.16
C LEU A 345 17.24 6.50 2.23
N VAL A 346 17.34 5.19 2.42
CA VAL A 346 16.51 4.48 3.41
C VAL A 346 16.96 4.82 4.83
N ALA A 347 18.27 4.92 5.07
CA ALA A 347 18.82 5.33 6.37
C ALA A 347 18.34 6.73 6.79
N ALA A 348 18.25 7.66 5.83
CA ALA A 348 17.80 9.03 6.09
C ALA A 348 16.27 9.13 6.33
N ARG A 349 15.49 8.14 5.91
CA ARG A 349 14.02 8.18 5.97
C ARG A 349 13.40 7.09 6.84
N GLN A 350 13.94 5.88 6.79
CA GLN A 350 13.33 4.70 7.42
C GLN A 350 14.42 3.74 7.92
N SER A 351 15.03 4.09 9.05
CA SER A 351 16.13 3.30 9.65
C SER A 351 15.74 1.85 9.96
N ASP A 352 14.49 1.60 10.32
CA ASP A 352 14.07 0.26 10.72
C ASP A 352 14.12 -0.73 9.55
N LEU A 353 13.76 -0.29 8.34
CA LEU A 353 13.91 -1.13 7.15
C LEU A 353 15.36 -1.51 6.87
N LEU A 354 16.25 -0.55 7.04
CA LEU A 354 17.67 -0.75 6.81
C LEU A 354 18.27 -1.72 7.82
N LEU A 355 17.98 -1.52 9.12
CA LEU A 355 18.48 -2.40 10.18
C LEU A 355 18.00 -3.84 10.03
N GLU A 356 16.78 -4.04 9.57
CA GLU A 356 16.21 -5.36 9.37
C GLU A 356 16.89 -6.14 8.24
N VAL A 357 17.21 -5.46 7.12
CA VAL A 357 17.71 -6.12 5.89
C VAL A 357 19.24 -6.16 5.83
N ALA A 358 19.91 -5.08 6.22
CA ALA A 358 21.35 -4.95 6.09
C ALA A 358 22.04 -4.40 7.36
N PRO A 359 21.92 -5.08 8.52
CA PRO A 359 22.38 -4.55 9.81
C PRO A 359 23.90 -4.37 9.89
N GLN A 360 24.65 -5.02 9.03
CA GLN A 360 26.13 -4.96 9.01
C GLN A 360 26.70 -4.00 7.96
N ALA A 361 25.88 -3.46 7.08
CA ALA A 361 26.35 -2.50 6.08
C ALA A 361 26.94 -1.25 6.76
N PRO A 362 28.03 -0.67 6.23
CA PRO A 362 28.63 0.54 6.79
C PRO A 362 27.63 1.69 6.94
N THR A 363 26.81 1.92 5.92
CA THR A 363 25.77 2.96 5.92
C THR A 363 24.77 2.77 7.03
N VAL A 364 24.34 1.52 7.31
CA VAL A 364 23.45 1.20 8.42
C VAL A 364 24.09 1.51 9.76
N LYS A 365 25.35 1.08 9.98
CA LYS A 365 26.08 1.34 11.21
C LYS A 365 26.22 2.84 11.47
N TYR A 366 26.51 3.59 10.41
CA TYR A 366 26.59 5.03 10.48
C TYR A 366 25.23 5.66 10.84
N ALA A 367 24.20 5.35 10.09
CA ALA A 367 22.86 5.86 10.33
C ALA A 367 22.39 5.59 11.77
N THR A 368 22.52 4.35 12.24
CA THR A 368 22.11 3.97 13.60
C THR A 368 22.89 4.74 14.68
N ARG A 369 24.20 4.90 14.51
CA ARG A 369 25.05 5.49 15.54
C ARG A 369 25.02 7.01 15.55
N HIS A 370 24.99 7.65 14.38
CA HIS A 370 25.27 9.08 14.26
C HIS A 370 24.05 9.91 13.87
N ILE A 371 23.25 9.44 12.92
CA ILE A 371 22.04 10.17 12.48
C ILE A 371 20.95 10.09 13.55
N PHE A 372 20.62 8.88 13.98
CA PHE A 372 19.46 8.67 14.86
C PHE A 372 19.77 8.90 16.35
N LYS A 373 21.04 8.78 16.77
CA LYS A 373 21.44 8.99 18.16
C LYS A 373 22.09 10.35 18.43
N LYS A 374 22.17 11.22 17.44
CA LYS A 374 22.89 12.52 17.54
C LYS A 374 24.32 12.39 18.08
N THR A 375 24.97 11.26 17.85
CA THR A 375 26.33 11.02 18.33
C THR A 375 27.31 11.66 17.36
N PRO A 376 28.18 12.58 17.79
CA PRO A 376 29.20 13.15 16.93
C PRO A 376 30.08 12.06 16.32
N LEU A 377 30.45 12.21 15.04
CA LEU A 377 31.40 11.32 14.40
C LEU A 377 32.76 11.44 15.11
N PRO A 378 33.43 10.33 15.41
CA PRO A 378 34.85 10.38 15.75
C PRO A 378 35.62 11.03 14.62
N PRO A 379 36.68 11.83 14.91
CA PRO A 379 37.42 12.57 13.86
C PRO A 379 37.81 11.70 12.68
N ARG A 380 38.28 10.50 12.94
CA ARG A 380 38.74 9.55 11.89
C ARG A 380 37.57 9.07 11.00
N GLN A 381 36.35 8.93 11.53
CA GLN A 381 35.17 8.55 10.75
C GLN A 381 34.53 9.76 10.04
N ALA A 382 34.74 10.97 10.58
CA ALA A 382 34.31 12.19 9.93
C ALA A 382 35.09 12.47 8.62
N GLU A 383 36.26 11.94 8.49
CA GLU A 383 37.07 12.06 7.29
C GLU A 383 36.75 10.97 6.23
N ASP A 384 36.07 9.88 6.61
CA ASP A 384 35.69 8.83 5.67
C ASP A 384 34.36 9.19 4.97
N PRO A 385 34.40 9.44 3.64
CA PRO A 385 33.22 9.83 2.87
C PRO A 385 32.05 8.85 2.96
N GLN A 386 32.30 7.56 3.15
CA GLN A 386 31.25 6.53 3.24
C GLN A 386 30.29 6.74 4.40
N TYR A 387 30.73 7.43 5.44
CA TYR A 387 29.96 7.62 6.67
C TYR A 387 29.37 9.01 6.80
N ARG A 388 29.41 9.82 5.77
CA ARG A 388 28.94 11.20 5.80
C ARG A 388 27.47 11.31 5.40
N THR A 389 26.78 12.30 5.94
CA THR A 389 25.33 12.50 5.80
C THR A 389 25.00 13.90 5.33
N GLU A 390 23.71 14.24 5.30
CA GLU A 390 23.25 15.58 4.98
C GLU A 390 23.98 16.68 5.77
N GLY A 391 24.30 17.77 5.10
CA GLY A 391 25.05 18.89 5.67
C GLY A 391 26.55 18.79 5.49
N VAL A 392 27.06 17.65 5.01
CA VAL A 392 28.48 17.51 4.68
C VAL A 392 28.72 17.97 3.23
N PRO A 393 29.79 18.73 2.96
CA PRO A 393 30.12 19.12 1.60
C PRO A 393 30.27 17.93 0.68
N TRP A 394 29.74 18.03 -0.54
CA TRP A 394 29.80 16.98 -1.57
C TRP A 394 31.23 16.51 -1.86
N SER A 395 32.19 17.42 -1.75
CA SER A 395 33.64 17.13 -1.91
C SER A 395 34.16 16.07 -0.94
N ASP A 396 33.45 15.86 0.15
CA ASP A 396 33.88 14.99 1.24
C ASP A 396 33.22 13.61 1.20
N MET A 397 32.36 13.37 0.20
CA MET A 397 31.73 12.06 -0.03
C MET A 397 32.61 11.17 -0.92
N SER A 398 32.40 9.86 -0.89
CA SER A 398 33.04 8.99 -1.88
C SER A 398 32.59 9.39 -3.29
N PRO A 399 33.49 9.34 -4.29
CA PRO A 399 33.18 9.77 -5.65
C PRO A 399 31.94 9.07 -6.22
N SER A 400 31.79 7.76 -6.00
CA SER A 400 30.63 6.98 -6.47
C SER A 400 29.34 7.44 -5.84
N LEU A 401 29.31 7.67 -4.53
CA LEU A 401 28.11 8.13 -3.82
C LEU A 401 27.74 9.56 -4.22
N ALA A 402 28.72 10.46 -4.35
CA ALA A 402 28.49 11.83 -4.79
C ALA A 402 27.94 11.87 -6.22
N GLU A 403 28.43 11.03 -7.11
CA GLU A 403 27.95 10.92 -8.49
C GLU A 403 26.50 10.37 -8.55
N GLU A 404 26.19 9.31 -7.80
CA GLU A 404 24.84 8.76 -7.70
C GLU A 404 23.84 9.79 -7.18
N ILE A 405 24.17 10.49 -6.11
CA ILE A 405 23.32 11.54 -5.52
C ILE A 405 23.13 12.71 -6.49
N SER A 406 24.20 13.19 -7.12
CA SER A 406 24.14 14.29 -8.09
C SER A 406 23.25 13.93 -9.30
N THR A 407 23.42 12.73 -9.82
CA THR A 407 22.62 12.24 -10.95
C THR A 407 21.15 12.10 -10.58
N TRP A 408 20.85 11.61 -9.37
CA TRP A 408 19.50 11.51 -8.87
C TRP A 408 18.82 12.88 -8.72
N GLN A 409 19.53 13.86 -8.15
CA GLN A 409 18.98 15.22 -7.98
C GLN A 409 18.70 15.90 -9.31
N ASN A 410 19.53 15.71 -10.32
CA ASN A 410 19.36 16.31 -11.65
C ASN A 410 18.18 15.69 -12.44
N ARG A 411 17.79 14.45 -12.13
CA ARG A 411 16.64 13.78 -12.77
C ARG A 411 15.33 13.97 -12.02
N SER A 412 15.39 14.43 -10.78
CA SER A 412 14.21 14.67 -9.93
C SER A 412 13.67 16.09 -10.04
N ARG A 413 14.32 16.95 -10.83
CA ARG A 413 13.89 18.27 -11.26
C ARG A 413 13.26 18.19 -12.64
#